data_5238754e792847de810169ea73b21e45
#
_entry.id   5238754e792847de810169ea73b21e45
#
_cell.length_a   1.000
_cell.length_b   1.000
_cell.length_c   1.000
_cell.angle_alpha   90.00
_cell.angle_beta   90.00
_cell.angle_gamma   90.00
#
_symmetry.space_group_name_H-M   'P 1'
#
loop_
_entity.id
_entity.type
_entity.pdbx_description
1 polymer ?
#
loop_
_entity_poly.entity_id
_entity_poly.type
_entity_poly.pdbx_seq_one_letter_code
_entity_poly.pdbx_strand_id
1 'polypeptide(L)'
;MTSPDGNGYTGNVSTGGPADVRELAGLRIGKLSVGPMDNNAYVLTCTASGDSLLIDAANEADRILELTNGTALRRIVTTHRHGDHWQALAEVATQVLRLIAA
;
A
#
# COMPACT_ATOMS: atom_id res chain seq x y z
N MET A 1 2.63 22.08 1.30
CA MET A 1 1.43 22.49 2.09
C MET A 1 1.10 21.39 3.09
N THR A 2 0.96 21.73 4.33
CA THR A 2 0.54 20.77 5.36
C THR A 2 -0.98 20.72 5.44
N SER A 3 -1.53 19.51 5.59
CA SER A 3 -2.96 19.35 5.80
C SER A 3 -3.34 19.76 7.22
N PRO A 4 -4.65 19.96 7.52
CA PRO A 4 -5.10 20.35 8.85
C PRO A 4 -4.69 19.38 9.96
N ASP A 5 -4.42 18.12 9.66
CA ASP A 5 -3.93 17.14 10.63
C ASP A 5 -2.40 17.17 10.78
N GLY A 6 -1.71 18.10 10.10
CA GLY A 6 -0.30 18.37 10.31
C GLY A 6 0.67 17.48 9.55
N ASN A 7 0.21 16.52 8.74
CA ASN A 7 1.11 15.58 8.06
C ASN A 7 1.23 15.78 6.55
N GLY A 8 0.59 16.82 5.99
CA GLY A 8 0.72 17.14 4.57
C GLY A 8 -0.04 16.24 3.61
N TYR A 9 -0.83 15.30 4.11
CA TYR A 9 -1.56 14.36 3.27
C TYR A 9 -2.62 15.09 2.42
N THR A 10 -2.60 14.87 1.11
CA THR A 10 -3.59 15.44 0.18
C THR A 10 -4.44 14.38 -0.49
N GLY A 11 -4.00 13.12 -0.49
CA GLY A 11 -4.61 12.05 -1.26
C GLY A 11 -4.26 12.07 -2.73
N ASN A 12 -3.45 13.04 -3.17
CA ASN A 12 -3.04 13.15 -4.56
C ASN A 12 -1.72 12.42 -4.78
N VAL A 13 -1.76 11.40 -5.62
CA VAL A 13 -0.59 10.64 -6.06
C VAL A 13 -0.59 10.55 -7.56
N SER A 14 0.59 10.42 -8.16
CA SER A 14 0.73 10.25 -9.60
C SER A 14 1.43 8.94 -9.92
N THR A 15 1.16 8.40 -11.10
CA THR A 15 1.78 7.19 -11.60
C THR A 15 3.31 7.34 -11.58
N GLY A 16 3.99 6.40 -10.92
CA GLY A 16 5.44 6.46 -10.77
C GLY A 16 5.93 7.43 -9.71
N GLY A 17 5.04 8.21 -9.11
CA GLY A 17 5.39 9.19 -8.08
C GLY A 17 5.46 8.59 -6.69
N PRO A 18 5.88 9.40 -5.69
CA PRO A 18 5.99 8.92 -4.32
C PRO A 18 4.62 8.65 -3.70
N ALA A 19 4.61 7.79 -2.67
CA ALA A 19 3.41 7.55 -1.88
C ALA A 19 3.03 8.79 -1.07
N ASP A 20 1.74 8.98 -0.88
CA ASP A 20 1.21 9.97 0.06
C ASP A 20 0.79 9.24 1.33
N VAL A 21 1.22 9.73 2.49
CA VAL A 21 1.03 9.05 3.77
C VAL A 21 0.27 9.93 4.72
N ARG A 22 -0.80 9.37 5.32
CA ARG A 22 -1.56 10.01 6.38
C ARG A 22 -1.37 9.25 7.68
N GLU A 23 -1.04 9.96 8.74
CA GLU A 23 -0.92 9.37 10.06
C GLU A 23 -2.06 9.82 10.94
N LEU A 24 -2.78 8.84 11.49
CA LEU A 24 -3.83 9.01 12.46
C LEU A 24 -3.43 8.35 13.77
N ALA A 25 -4.18 8.60 14.84
CA ALA A 25 -3.94 7.92 16.10
C ALA A 25 -4.13 6.41 15.90
N GLY A 26 -3.06 5.64 16.01
CA GLY A 26 -3.09 4.19 15.89
C GLY A 26 -3.12 3.65 14.46
N LEU A 27 -3.15 4.50 13.43
CA LEU A 27 -3.28 4.05 12.04
C LEU A 27 -2.44 4.92 11.11
N ARG A 28 -1.69 4.28 10.23
CA ARG A 28 -1.01 4.94 9.10
C ARG A 28 -1.63 4.46 7.80
N ILE A 29 -1.95 5.38 6.90
CA ILE A 29 -2.49 5.08 5.58
C ILE A 29 -1.49 5.57 4.53
N GLY A 30 -0.97 4.65 3.72
CA GLY A 30 -0.14 4.99 2.56
C GLY A 30 -0.91 4.77 1.28
N LYS A 31 -0.88 5.75 0.37
CA LYS A 31 -1.53 5.68 -0.93
C LYS A 31 -0.48 5.80 -2.04
N LEU A 32 -0.59 4.94 -3.04
CA LEU A 32 0.37 4.86 -4.14
C LEU A 32 -0.38 4.67 -5.45
N SER A 33 0.00 5.41 -6.49
CA SER A 33 -0.51 5.17 -7.84
C SER A 33 0.43 4.23 -8.57
N VAL A 34 -0.11 3.15 -9.13
CA VAL A 34 0.68 2.08 -9.74
C VAL A 34 0.13 1.68 -11.10
N GLY A 35 1.06 1.38 -12.00
CA GLY A 35 0.78 0.85 -13.31
C GLY A 35 0.26 1.88 -14.32
N PRO A 36 0.13 1.48 -15.60
CA PRO A 36 -0.27 2.39 -16.67
C PRO A 36 -1.73 2.83 -16.59
N MET A 37 -2.55 2.15 -15.77
CA MET A 37 -3.97 2.48 -15.57
C MET A 37 -4.17 3.45 -14.40
N ASP A 38 -3.09 3.95 -13.78
CA ASP A 38 -3.14 4.87 -12.64
C ASP A 38 -4.02 4.33 -11.50
N ASN A 39 -3.84 3.06 -11.16
CA ASN A 39 -4.60 2.43 -10.10
C ASN A 39 -4.01 2.75 -8.73
N ASN A 40 -4.86 2.88 -7.73
CA ASN A 40 -4.43 3.17 -6.38
C ASN A 40 -4.24 1.89 -5.57
N ALA A 41 -3.11 1.81 -4.88
CA ALA A 41 -2.86 0.81 -3.86
C ALA A 41 -2.79 1.51 -2.50
N TYR A 42 -3.40 0.89 -1.49
CA TYR A 42 -3.43 1.45 -0.13
C TYR A 42 -2.81 0.46 0.84
N VAL A 43 -1.92 0.95 1.69
CA VAL A 43 -1.39 0.17 2.81
C VAL A 43 -1.86 0.82 4.11
N LEU A 44 -2.59 0.07 4.91
CA LEU A 44 -3.07 0.48 6.22
C LEU A 44 -2.26 -0.25 7.28
N THR A 45 -1.59 0.50 8.15
CA THR A 45 -0.72 -0.08 9.19
C THR A 45 -1.23 0.30 10.56
N CYS A 46 -1.43 -0.70 11.41
CA CYS A 46 -1.68 -0.49 12.84
C CYS A 46 -0.35 -0.10 13.49
N THR A 47 -0.24 1.13 13.99
CA THR A 47 1.03 1.61 14.55
C THR A 47 1.39 0.95 15.87
N ALA A 48 0.39 0.43 16.60
CA ALA A 48 0.63 -0.27 17.87
C ALA A 48 1.22 -1.66 17.66
N SER A 49 0.72 -2.42 16.67
CA SER A 49 1.16 -3.80 16.43
C SER A 49 2.18 -3.94 15.29
N GLY A 50 2.21 -2.98 14.37
CA GLY A 50 3.00 -3.08 13.15
C GLY A 50 2.35 -3.93 12.06
N ASP A 51 1.17 -4.49 12.29
CA ASP A 51 0.45 -5.26 11.28
C ASP A 51 -0.11 -4.34 10.20
N SER A 52 -0.10 -4.80 8.97
CA SER A 52 -0.62 -4.02 7.84
C SER A 52 -1.57 -4.82 6.97
N LEU A 53 -2.37 -4.07 6.20
CA LEU A 53 -3.34 -4.53 5.23
C LEU A 53 -3.08 -3.80 3.93
N LEU A 54 -2.98 -4.54 2.83
CA LEU A 54 -2.85 -3.98 1.49
C LEU A 54 -4.20 -4.06 0.78
N ILE A 55 -4.63 -2.94 0.21
CA ILE A 55 -5.83 -2.88 -0.64
C ILE A 55 -5.36 -2.66 -2.08
N ASP A 56 -5.74 -3.57 -2.95
CA ASP A 56 -5.43 -3.61 -4.38
C ASP A 56 -3.93 -3.69 -4.69
N ALA A 57 -3.42 -4.92 -4.73
CA ALA A 57 -2.09 -5.22 -5.27
C ALA A 57 -2.14 -5.07 -6.80
N ALA A 58 -2.36 -3.83 -7.28
CA ALA A 58 -2.77 -3.57 -8.66
C ALA A 58 -1.63 -3.77 -9.66
N ASN A 59 -0.45 -3.25 -9.37
CA ASN A 59 0.71 -3.31 -10.27
C ASN A 59 1.98 -2.92 -9.50
N GLU A 60 3.15 -3.00 -10.15
CA GLU A 60 4.43 -2.55 -9.60
C GLU A 60 4.68 -3.07 -8.18
N ALA A 61 4.74 -4.39 -8.06
CA ALA A 61 4.92 -5.08 -6.77
C ALA A 61 6.07 -4.51 -5.94
N ASP A 62 7.19 -4.15 -6.57
CA ASP A 62 8.35 -3.60 -5.88
C ASP A 62 8.02 -2.31 -5.11
N ARG A 63 7.25 -1.42 -5.71
CA ARG A 63 6.85 -0.17 -5.08
C ARG A 63 5.88 -0.39 -3.94
N ILE A 64 4.96 -1.35 -4.09
CA ILE A 64 4.02 -1.74 -3.03
C ILE A 64 4.80 -2.36 -1.87
N LEU A 65 5.73 -3.26 -2.14
CA LEU A 65 6.53 -3.92 -1.10
C LEU A 65 7.42 -2.91 -0.36
N GLU A 66 7.95 -1.91 -1.05
CA GLU A 66 8.69 -0.84 -0.40
C GLU A 66 7.80 -0.06 0.59
N LEU A 67 6.55 0.20 0.20
CA LEU A 67 5.59 0.89 1.07
C LEU A 67 5.23 0.05 2.32
N THR A 68 5.25 -1.28 2.21
CA THR A 68 4.99 -2.18 3.35
C THR A 68 6.22 -2.47 4.19
N ASN A 69 7.40 -2.01 3.78
CA ASN A 69 8.66 -2.30 4.46
C ASN A 69 8.61 -1.84 5.92
N GLY A 70 9.07 -2.71 6.83
CA GLY A 70 9.02 -2.44 8.26
C GLY A 70 7.68 -2.77 8.93
N THR A 71 6.69 -3.23 8.15
CA THR A 71 5.40 -3.68 8.68
C THR A 71 5.24 -5.20 8.53
N ALA A 72 4.29 -5.78 9.24
CA ALA A 72 3.89 -7.18 9.07
C ALA A 72 2.61 -7.21 8.21
N LEU A 73 2.76 -7.42 6.90
CA LEU A 73 1.62 -7.50 5.99
C LEU A 73 0.87 -8.81 6.24
N ARG A 74 -0.38 -8.69 6.69
CA ARG A 74 -1.20 -9.83 7.09
C ARG A 74 -2.31 -10.16 6.12
N ARG A 75 -2.83 -9.17 5.41
CA ARG A 75 -3.98 -9.35 4.52
C ARG A 75 -3.81 -8.53 3.25
N ILE A 76 -4.33 -9.09 2.16
CA ILE A 76 -4.44 -8.41 0.88
C ILE A 76 -5.90 -8.46 0.46
N VAL A 77 -6.50 -7.31 0.21
CA VAL A 77 -7.89 -7.18 -0.19
C VAL A 77 -7.94 -6.64 -1.62
N THR A 78 -8.77 -7.24 -2.46
CA THR A 78 -8.99 -6.79 -3.83
C THR A 78 -10.41 -6.20 -3.91
N THR A 79 -10.52 -4.93 -4.32
CA THR A 79 -11.82 -4.24 -4.39
C THR A 79 -12.62 -4.60 -5.62
N HIS A 80 -11.94 -4.94 -6.73
CA HIS A 80 -12.55 -5.28 -8.00
C HIS A 80 -11.95 -6.56 -8.57
N ARG A 81 -12.77 -7.32 -9.30
CA ARG A 81 -12.31 -8.53 -10.01
C ARG A 81 -11.56 -8.24 -11.31
N HIS A 82 -11.55 -6.98 -11.79
CA HIS A 82 -10.82 -6.62 -13.00
C HIS A 82 -9.31 -6.75 -12.78
N GLY A 83 -8.59 -7.25 -13.79
CA GLY A 83 -7.18 -7.59 -13.68
C GLY A 83 -6.28 -6.43 -13.29
N ASP A 84 -6.62 -5.19 -13.69
CA ASP A 84 -5.83 -4.01 -13.38
C ASP A 84 -5.81 -3.67 -11.87
N HIS A 85 -6.68 -4.28 -11.06
CA HIS A 85 -6.70 -4.12 -9.61
C HIS A 85 -5.91 -5.18 -8.85
N TRP A 86 -5.45 -6.25 -9.51
CA TRP A 86 -4.75 -7.34 -8.82
C TRP A 86 -3.58 -7.94 -9.61
N GLN A 87 -3.04 -7.24 -10.62
CA GLN A 87 -1.96 -7.77 -11.46
C GLN A 87 -0.71 -8.16 -10.66
N ALA A 88 -0.43 -7.46 -9.58
CA ALA A 88 0.73 -7.74 -8.73
C ALA A 88 0.43 -8.66 -7.55
N LEU A 89 -0.81 -9.17 -7.42
CA LEU A 89 -1.23 -9.93 -6.25
C LEU A 89 -0.36 -11.16 -6.00
N ALA A 90 -0.13 -11.98 -7.01
CA ALA A 90 0.64 -13.21 -6.86
C ALA A 90 2.09 -12.91 -6.44
N GLU A 91 2.71 -11.90 -7.02
CA GLU A 91 4.08 -11.52 -6.71
C GLU A 91 4.21 -10.98 -5.29
N VAL A 92 3.32 -10.09 -4.88
CA VAL A 92 3.31 -9.54 -3.51
C VAL A 92 3.09 -10.67 -2.50
N ALA A 93 2.11 -11.54 -2.73
CA ALA A 93 1.83 -12.65 -1.83
C ALA A 93 3.02 -13.62 -1.72
N THR A 94 3.70 -13.89 -2.81
CA THR A 94 4.89 -14.75 -2.81
C THR A 94 6.01 -14.15 -1.98
N GLN A 95 6.28 -12.86 -2.11
CA GLN A 95 7.32 -12.19 -1.34
C GLN A 95 7.00 -12.17 0.15
N VAL A 96 5.75 -11.95 0.53
CA VAL A 96 5.31 -12.01 1.93
C VAL A 96 5.51 -13.41 2.50
N LEU A 97 5.15 -14.47 1.76
CA LEU A 97 5.37 -15.85 2.18
C LEU A 97 6.85 -16.16 2.41
N ARG A 98 7.74 -15.66 1.56
CA ARG A 98 9.18 -15.82 1.75
C ARG A 98 9.68 -15.18 3.03
N LEU A 99 9.17 -13.99 3.36
CA LEU A 99 9.55 -13.30 4.59
C LEU A 99 9.09 -14.07 5.84
N ILE A 100 7.91 -14.70 5.77
CA ILE A 100 7.37 -15.51 6.88
C ILE A 100 8.14 -16.82 7.01
N ALA A 101 8.54 -17.43 5.91
CA ALA A 101 9.20 -18.73 5.89
C ALA A 101 10.70 -18.66 6.20
N ALA A 102 11.28 -17.49 6.16
CA ALA A 102 12.73 -17.30 6.35
C ALA A 102 13.18 -17.44 7.82
#